data_47c41714b31eb1183bfdbfb538c1536c
#
_entry.id   47c41714b31eb1183bfdbfb538c1536c
#
_cell.length_a   1.000
_cell.length_b   1.000
_cell.length_c   1.000
_cell.angle_alpha   90.00
_cell.angle_beta   90.00
_cell.angle_gamma   90.00
#
_symmetry.space_group_name_H-M   'P 1'
#
loop_
_entity.id
_entity.type
_entity.pdbx_description
1 polymer ?
#
loop_
_entity_poly.entity_id
_entity_poly.type
_entity_poly.pdbx_seq_one_letter_code
_entity_poly.pdbx_strand_id
1 'polypeptide(L)'
;MTGAAGRLGRCLWQAWEKAGHYDLTLVDKLPVEGARSRVEVGDLFDRDFTDRICVGQDVVVALAYVASEEKTFDPGAGTDIAMNMQLFEACRRAAVGRIVFASSNHATGWNEQTRERPFLSSPEEYNPTGWYGAMKGMDELAGKALVNTASMRFVGIRIGFFYGHAEPDSLRACEALLAPEDAVQLFALAVDYQGPQRYLVTYGTSETGGHGNLDIGPARRELGYRPAVDLVTARRKYRP
;
A
#
# COMPACT_ATOMS: atom_id res chain seq x y z
N MET A 1 11.00 -1.25 -6.24
CA MET A 1 10.05 -1.64 -5.17
C MET A 1 10.80 -1.80 -3.88
N THR A 2 10.42 -1.08 -2.80
CA THR A 2 11.00 -1.26 -1.45
C THR A 2 10.14 -2.23 -0.63
N GLY A 3 10.70 -2.85 0.42
CA GLY A 3 10.00 -3.88 1.20
C GLY A 3 9.81 -5.19 0.44
N ALA A 4 10.72 -5.51 -0.49
CA ALA A 4 10.59 -6.64 -1.41
C ALA A 4 10.68 -8.01 -0.72
N ALA A 5 11.38 -8.12 0.40
CA ALA A 5 11.44 -9.36 1.21
C ALA A 5 10.19 -9.56 2.07
N GLY A 6 9.32 -8.55 2.19
CA GLY A 6 8.07 -8.62 2.93
C GLY A 6 7.01 -9.48 2.24
N ARG A 7 5.93 -9.80 2.97
CA ARG A 7 4.85 -10.66 2.47
C ARG A 7 4.17 -10.09 1.22
N LEU A 8 3.81 -8.81 1.24
CA LEU A 8 3.20 -8.14 0.10
C LEU A 8 4.21 -7.99 -1.05
N GLY A 9 5.44 -7.54 -0.75
CA GLY A 9 6.50 -7.41 -1.75
C GLY A 9 6.72 -8.69 -2.54
N ARG A 10 6.90 -9.82 -1.85
CA ARG A 10 7.07 -11.15 -2.49
C ARG A 10 5.88 -11.53 -3.37
N CYS A 11 4.67 -11.28 -2.91
CA CYS A 11 3.47 -11.54 -3.69
C CYS A 11 3.48 -10.75 -5.02
N LEU A 12 3.80 -9.46 -4.97
CA LEU A 12 3.78 -8.59 -6.13
C LEU A 12 4.91 -8.92 -7.12
N TRP A 13 6.17 -8.94 -6.66
CA TRP A 13 7.28 -9.10 -7.59
C TRP A 13 7.30 -10.48 -8.24
N GLN A 14 6.94 -11.56 -7.53
CA GLN A 14 6.85 -12.90 -8.12
C GLN A 14 5.84 -12.96 -9.28
N ALA A 15 4.67 -12.34 -9.09
CA ALA A 15 3.66 -12.25 -10.13
C ALA A 15 4.14 -11.39 -11.31
N TRP A 16 4.76 -10.25 -11.02
CA TRP A 16 5.22 -9.31 -12.05
C TRP A 16 6.43 -9.83 -12.84
N GLU A 17 7.37 -10.53 -12.18
CA GLU A 17 8.45 -11.23 -12.90
C GLU A 17 7.93 -12.32 -13.82
N LYS A 18 6.88 -13.03 -13.40
CA LYS A 18 6.22 -14.05 -14.24
C LYS A 18 5.54 -13.43 -15.45
N ALA A 19 4.91 -12.27 -15.26
CA ALA A 19 4.25 -11.53 -16.34
C ALA A 19 5.23 -10.85 -17.30
N GLY A 20 6.41 -10.43 -16.82
CA GLY A 20 7.47 -9.83 -17.64
C GLY A 20 7.17 -8.42 -18.17
N HIS A 21 6.24 -7.68 -17.51
CA HIS A 21 5.82 -6.36 -17.99
C HIS A 21 6.65 -5.20 -17.43
N TYR A 22 7.42 -5.43 -16.35
CA TYR A 22 8.20 -4.40 -15.66
C TYR A 22 9.67 -4.79 -15.59
N ASP A 23 10.55 -3.80 -15.72
CA ASP A 23 11.94 -3.89 -15.30
C ASP A 23 12.02 -3.57 -13.81
N LEU A 24 12.24 -4.59 -12.97
CA LEU A 24 12.12 -4.49 -11.53
C LEU A 24 13.48 -4.30 -10.87
N THR A 25 13.58 -3.31 -9.99
CA THR A 25 14.61 -3.23 -8.95
C THR A 25 13.96 -3.49 -7.59
N LEU A 26 14.35 -4.57 -6.94
CA LEU A 26 13.83 -5.02 -5.66
C LEU A 26 14.75 -4.57 -4.53
N VAL A 27 14.21 -3.87 -3.55
CA VAL A 27 14.97 -3.24 -2.48
C VAL A 27 14.45 -3.70 -1.13
N ASP A 28 15.34 -4.17 -0.29
CA ASP A 28 15.05 -4.49 1.12
C ASP A 28 16.32 -4.43 1.96
N LYS A 29 16.20 -4.36 3.27
CA LYS A 29 17.34 -4.54 4.18
C LYS A 29 17.72 -6.01 4.35
N LEU A 30 16.84 -6.92 3.96
CA LEU A 30 17.06 -8.37 3.95
C LEU A 30 17.27 -8.86 2.51
N PRO A 31 17.98 -9.98 2.30
CA PRO A 31 18.08 -10.61 1.00
C PRO A 31 16.71 -10.97 0.41
N VAL A 32 16.54 -10.75 -0.89
CA VAL A 32 15.34 -11.15 -1.64
C VAL A 32 15.67 -12.41 -2.41
N GLU A 33 15.42 -13.56 -1.79
CA GLU A 33 15.77 -14.85 -2.37
C GLU A 33 14.82 -15.24 -3.50
N GLY A 34 15.37 -15.90 -4.53
CA GLY A 34 14.60 -16.44 -5.66
C GLY A 34 14.20 -15.41 -6.71
N ALA A 35 14.54 -14.12 -6.53
CA ALA A 35 14.30 -13.08 -7.51
C ALA A 35 15.24 -13.23 -8.72
N ARG A 36 14.70 -12.98 -9.92
CA ARG A 36 15.48 -12.87 -11.18
C ARG A 36 15.82 -11.42 -11.50
N SER A 37 15.06 -10.51 -10.96
CA SER A 37 15.24 -9.07 -11.11
C SER A 37 16.44 -8.57 -10.30
N ARG A 38 16.88 -7.35 -10.59
CA ARG A 38 17.93 -6.68 -9.82
C ARG A 38 17.52 -6.55 -8.36
N VAL A 39 18.40 -6.96 -7.44
CA VAL A 39 18.21 -6.84 -5.99
C VAL A 39 19.24 -5.87 -5.42
N GLU A 40 18.79 -4.92 -4.62
CA GLU A 40 19.59 -3.98 -3.86
C GLU A 40 19.31 -4.19 -2.37
N VAL A 41 20.33 -4.61 -1.63
CA VAL A 41 20.22 -4.81 -0.17
C VAL A 41 20.81 -3.60 0.54
N GLY A 42 20.01 -2.95 1.38
CA GLY A 42 20.44 -1.76 2.12
C GLY A 42 19.35 -1.15 2.98
N ASP A 43 19.71 -0.16 3.75
CA ASP A 43 18.82 0.53 4.67
C ASP A 43 18.31 1.83 4.04
N LEU A 44 16.99 2.04 4.05
CA LEU A 44 16.37 3.28 3.57
C LEU A 44 16.65 4.49 4.48
N PHE A 45 17.23 4.30 5.66
CA PHE A 45 17.79 5.38 6.47
C PHE A 45 19.16 5.86 5.98
N ASP A 46 19.87 5.06 5.17
CA ASP A 46 21.06 5.52 4.47
C ASP A 46 20.64 6.39 3.27
N ARG A 47 20.97 7.67 3.35
CA ARG A 47 20.60 8.65 2.34
C ARG A 47 21.23 8.38 0.99
N ASP A 48 22.52 8.04 0.97
CA ASP A 48 23.26 7.82 -0.26
C ASP A 48 22.73 6.55 -0.96
N PHE A 49 22.42 5.52 -0.18
CA PHE A 49 21.74 4.33 -0.68
C PHE A 49 20.38 4.67 -1.28
N THR A 50 19.56 5.41 -0.53
CA THR A 50 18.18 5.76 -0.94
C THR A 50 18.20 6.65 -2.18
N ASP A 51 19.10 7.62 -2.26
CA ASP A 51 19.27 8.45 -3.46
C ASP A 51 19.66 7.61 -4.67
N ARG A 52 20.62 6.68 -4.51
CA ARG A 52 21.12 5.82 -5.59
C ARG A 52 20.05 4.90 -6.16
N ILE A 53 19.23 4.29 -5.33
CA ILE A 53 18.18 3.35 -5.79
C ILE A 53 17.01 4.04 -6.50
N CYS A 54 16.82 5.34 -6.31
CA CYS A 54 15.77 6.11 -6.98
C CYS A 54 16.18 6.62 -8.38
N VAL A 55 17.46 6.68 -8.68
CA VAL A 55 17.94 7.17 -9.98
C VAL A 55 17.48 6.25 -11.12
N GLY A 56 16.86 6.86 -12.14
CA GLY A 56 16.39 6.15 -13.33
C GLY A 56 15.12 5.32 -13.14
N GLN A 57 14.44 5.46 -12.02
CA GLN A 57 13.16 4.77 -11.78
C GLN A 57 11.99 5.63 -12.29
N ASP A 58 11.09 5.04 -13.06
CA ASP A 58 9.84 5.68 -13.49
C ASP A 58 8.82 5.73 -12.32
N VAL A 59 8.74 4.64 -11.57
CA VAL A 59 7.79 4.46 -10.46
C VAL A 59 8.48 3.80 -9.26
N VAL A 60 8.22 4.31 -8.07
CA VAL A 60 8.62 3.67 -6.82
C VAL A 60 7.40 3.09 -6.11
N VAL A 61 7.41 1.78 -5.89
CA VAL A 61 6.41 1.09 -5.06
C VAL A 61 6.96 0.99 -3.65
N ALA A 62 6.43 1.80 -2.74
CA ALA A 62 6.88 1.97 -1.38
C ALA A 62 6.09 1.06 -0.44
N LEU A 63 6.65 -0.12 -0.12
CA LEU A 63 6.04 -1.14 0.76
C LEU A 63 6.84 -1.33 2.05
N ALA A 64 8.06 -0.79 2.15
CA ALA A 64 8.90 -0.94 3.33
C ALA A 64 8.17 -0.41 4.57
N TYR A 65 8.33 -1.15 5.66
CA TYR A 65 7.72 -0.85 6.94
C TYR A 65 8.66 -1.35 8.06
N VAL A 66 8.89 -0.52 9.07
CA VAL A 66 9.61 -0.95 10.26
C VAL A 66 8.64 -1.73 11.12
N ALA A 67 8.76 -3.06 11.10
CA ALA A 67 7.88 -3.93 11.86
C ALA A 67 8.02 -3.68 13.36
N SER A 68 6.92 -3.45 14.04
CA SER A 68 6.81 -3.35 15.48
C SER A 68 5.83 -4.40 15.99
N GLU A 69 6.11 -4.97 17.15
CA GLU A 69 5.22 -5.93 17.80
C GLU A 69 3.96 -5.26 18.35
N GLU A 70 4.06 -4.00 18.80
CA GLU A 70 2.94 -3.19 19.28
C GLU A 70 2.51 -2.12 18.29
N LYS A 71 1.64 -2.47 17.35
CA LYS A 71 1.18 -1.57 16.30
C LYS A 71 0.36 -0.38 16.79
N THR A 72 -0.21 -0.43 17.99
CA THR A 72 -1.19 0.57 18.46
C THR A 72 -0.52 1.78 19.11
N PHE A 73 0.51 1.58 19.92
CA PHE A 73 1.18 2.65 20.70
C PHE A 73 2.71 2.51 20.73
N ASP A 74 3.31 2.04 19.66
CA ASP A 74 4.77 1.89 19.60
C ASP A 74 5.45 3.22 19.30
N PRO A 75 6.38 3.66 20.18
CA PRO A 75 7.21 4.85 19.91
C PRO A 75 8.07 4.74 18.65
N GLY A 76 8.39 3.51 18.20
CA GLY A 76 9.11 3.25 16.96
C GLY A 76 8.30 3.59 15.69
N ALA A 77 7.00 3.80 15.78
CA ALA A 77 6.18 4.20 14.64
C ALA A 77 6.68 5.51 13.99
N GLY A 78 7.29 6.41 14.76
CA GLY A 78 7.88 7.63 14.23
C GLY A 78 9.07 7.40 13.28
N THR A 79 9.72 6.26 13.35
CA THR A 79 10.84 5.91 12.46
C THR A 79 10.36 5.64 11.03
N ASP A 80 9.18 5.05 10.84
CA ASP A 80 8.61 4.83 9.51
C ASP A 80 8.35 6.14 8.76
N ILE A 81 7.85 7.16 9.46
CA ILE A 81 7.63 8.49 8.86
C ILE A 81 8.95 9.04 8.35
N ALA A 82 10.01 9.01 9.15
CA ALA A 82 11.32 9.51 8.77
C ALA A 82 11.89 8.76 7.56
N MET A 83 11.76 7.43 7.55
CA MET A 83 12.18 6.57 6.45
C MET A 83 11.42 6.89 5.15
N ASN A 84 10.08 6.98 5.22
CA ASN A 84 9.26 7.27 4.05
C ASN A 84 9.48 8.69 3.54
N MET A 85 9.63 9.68 4.41
CA MET A 85 9.97 11.05 4.01
C MET A 85 11.33 11.11 3.29
N GLN A 86 12.33 10.36 3.76
CA GLN A 86 13.63 10.26 3.07
C GLN A 86 13.48 9.62 1.68
N LEU A 87 12.75 8.52 1.56
CA LEU A 87 12.47 7.86 0.28
C LEU A 87 11.71 8.79 -0.68
N PHE A 88 10.67 9.47 -0.20
CA PHE A 88 9.86 10.38 -1.01
C PHE A 88 10.68 11.57 -1.52
N GLU A 89 11.55 12.10 -0.67
CA GLU A 89 12.44 13.19 -1.05
C GLU A 89 13.54 12.72 -2.04
N ALA A 90 14.04 11.50 -1.91
CA ALA A 90 14.94 10.89 -2.88
C ALA A 90 14.24 10.70 -4.24
N CYS A 91 12.98 10.24 -4.24
CA CYS A 91 12.16 10.18 -5.46
C CYS A 91 12.01 11.54 -6.12
N ARG A 92 11.79 12.60 -5.34
CA ARG A 92 11.69 13.97 -5.85
C ARG A 92 13.00 14.44 -6.49
N ARG A 93 14.15 14.21 -5.84
CA ARG A 93 15.47 14.56 -6.38
C ARG A 93 15.80 13.79 -7.66
N ALA A 94 15.42 12.52 -7.73
CA ALA A 94 15.64 11.67 -8.89
C ALA A 94 14.60 11.86 -10.00
N ALA A 95 13.63 12.78 -9.83
CA ALA A 95 12.54 13.03 -10.78
C ALA A 95 11.69 11.78 -11.09
N VAL A 96 11.50 10.89 -10.11
CA VAL A 96 10.58 9.76 -10.22
C VAL A 96 9.17 10.25 -10.55
N GLY A 97 8.55 9.67 -11.56
CA GLY A 97 7.24 10.11 -12.04
C GLY A 97 6.08 9.81 -11.09
N ARG A 98 6.21 8.71 -10.31
CA ARG A 98 5.11 8.25 -9.41
C ARG A 98 5.63 7.50 -8.20
N ILE A 99 4.92 7.71 -7.08
CA ILE A 99 5.01 6.84 -5.90
C ILE A 99 3.69 6.09 -5.76
N VAL A 100 3.75 4.76 -5.65
CA VAL A 100 2.64 3.90 -5.21
C VAL A 100 2.93 3.48 -3.78
N PHE A 101 2.10 3.88 -2.85
CA PHE A 101 2.35 3.74 -1.41
C PHE A 101 1.39 2.73 -0.78
N ALA A 102 1.94 1.76 -0.05
CA ALA A 102 1.16 0.86 0.78
C ALA A 102 0.75 1.56 2.09
N SER A 103 -0.43 2.18 2.04
CA SER A 103 -1.10 2.73 3.21
C SER A 103 -1.95 1.67 3.91
N SER A 104 -2.77 2.06 4.87
CA SER A 104 -3.57 1.16 5.68
C SER A 104 -4.95 1.75 5.99
N ASN A 105 -5.96 0.90 6.12
CA ASN A 105 -7.25 1.25 6.66
C ASN A 105 -7.14 1.82 8.09
N HIS A 106 -6.07 1.52 8.84
CA HIS A 106 -5.82 2.10 10.16
C HIS A 106 -5.68 3.63 10.16
N ALA A 107 -5.40 4.27 9.01
CA ALA A 107 -5.43 5.72 8.89
C ALA A 107 -6.82 6.33 9.19
N THR A 108 -7.87 5.52 9.05
CA THR A 108 -9.28 5.88 9.32
C THR A 108 -9.97 4.89 10.27
N GLY A 109 -9.20 4.00 10.88
CA GLY A 109 -9.70 2.80 11.54
C GLY A 109 -10.62 3.05 12.74
N TRP A 110 -10.55 4.23 13.37
CA TRP A 110 -11.47 4.58 14.44
C TRP A 110 -12.91 4.68 13.94
N ASN A 111 -13.13 5.21 12.75
CA ASN A 111 -14.46 5.28 12.12
C ASN A 111 -15.04 3.89 11.90
N GLU A 112 -14.19 2.90 11.55
CA GLU A 112 -14.60 1.51 11.43
C GLU A 112 -15.03 0.90 12.77
N GLN A 113 -14.26 1.17 13.82
CA GLN A 113 -14.52 0.60 15.16
C GLN A 113 -15.76 1.20 15.80
N THR A 114 -15.97 2.49 15.68
CA THR A 114 -17.14 3.18 16.25
C THR A 114 -18.40 3.02 15.43
N ARG A 115 -18.27 2.55 14.16
CA ARG A 115 -19.38 2.45 13.21
C ARG A 115 -20.17 3.76 13.05
N GLU A 116 -19.55 4.88 13.34
CA GLU A 116 -20.16 6.22 13.17
C GLU A 116 -20.48 6.50 11.71
N ARG A 117 -19.78 5.81 10.80
CA ARG A 117 -20.06 5.87 9.36
C ARG A 117 -20.14 4.47 8.77
N PRO A 118 -21.26 4.13 8.14
CA PRO A 118 -21.47 2.82 7.55
C PRO A 118 -20.57 2.58 6.31
N PHE A 119 -20.03 3.66 5.72
CA PHE A 119 -19.20 3.59 4.53
C PHE A 119 -18.06 4.59 4.62
N LEU A 120 -16.82 4.11 4.61
CA LEU A 120 -15.64 4.95 4.62
C LEU A 120 -15.20 5.20 3.19
N SER A 121 -15.44 6.41 2.72
CA SER A 121 -14.96 6.89 1.44
C SER A 121 -13.62 7.59 1.61
N SER A 122 -12.64 7.26 0.76
CA SER A 122 -11.40 8.02 0.72
C SER A 122 -11.62 9.34 -0.07
N PRO A 123 -10.76 10.34 0.05
CA PRO A 123 -9.47 10.38 0.73
C PRO A 123 -9.42 11.21 2.01
N GLU A 124 -10.52 11.78 2.53
CA GLU A 124 -10.45 13.04 3.26
C GLU A 124 -10.52 12.93 4.78
N GLU A 125 -10.72 11.75 5.32
CA GLU A 125 -10.84 11.60 6.76
C GLU A 125 -9.75 10.74 7.35
N TYR A 126 -8.91 11.41 8.15
CA TYR A 126 -7.97 10.73 9.02
C TYR A 126 -8.60 10.64 10.41
N ASN A 127 -8.84 9.42 10.85
CA ASN A 127 -9.30 9.12 12.21
C ASN A 127 -8.63 7.80 12.66
N PRO A 128 -7.33 7.87 13.00
CA PRO A 128 -6.51 6.68 13.19
C PRO A 128 -6.82 5.96 14.49
N THR A 129 -6.58 4.65 14.54
CA THR A 129 -6.71 3.80 15.73
C THR A 129 -5.44 3.70 16.56
N GLY A 130 -4.43 4.50 16.32
CA GLY A 130 -3.17 4.50 17.06
C GLY A 130 -2.04 5.08 16.24
N TRP A 131 -0.81 4.97 16.75
CA TRP A 131 0.37 5.57 16.08
C TRP A 131 0.60 5.02 14.68
N TYR A 132 0.41 3.73 14.45
CA TYR A 132 0.53 3.14 13.13
C TYR A 132 -0.42 3.78 12.11
N GLY A 133 -1.67 3.94 12.46
CA GLY A 133 -2.66 4.60 11.60
C GLY A 133 -2.35 6.08 11.38
N ALA A 134 -1.94 6.78 12.44
CA ALA A 134 -1.54 8.19 12.36
C ALA A 134 -0.34 8.38 11.43
N MET A 135 0.68 7.52 11.56
CA MET A 135 1.86 7.52 10.70
C MET A 135 1.47 7.30 9.22
N LYS A 136 0.64 6.30 8.92
CA LYS A 136 0.19 6.07 7.53
C LYS A 136 -0.57 7.29 6.97
N GLY A 137 -1.36 7.96 7.78
CA GLY A 137 -2.00 9.22 7.41
C GLY A 137 -1.00 10.35 7.15
N MET A 138 0.05 10.45 7.96
CA MET A 138 1.14 11.43 7.76
C MET A 138 1.92 11.17 6.47
N ASP A 139 2.20 9.91 6.13
CA ASP A 139 2.83 9.52 4.87
C ASP A 139 1.97 9.90 3.66
N GLU A 140 0.65 9.71 3.73
CA GLU A 140 -0.27 10.15 2.68
C GLU A 140 -0.24 11.68 2.51
N LEU A 141 -0.23 12.43 3.62
CA LEU A 141 -0.12 13.90 3.59
C LEU A 141 1.24 14.36 3.05
N ALA A 142 2.33 13.68 3.38
CA ALA A 142 3.64 13.93 2.78
C ALA A 142 3.61 13.71 1.26
N GLY A 143 2.98 12.62 0.79
CA GLY A 143 2.73 12.37 -0.63
C GLY A 143 1.91 13.48 -1.30
N LYS A 144 0.90 14.01 -0.63
CA LYS A 144 0.12 15.17 -1.13
C LYS A 144 0.96 16.43 -1.25
N ALA A 145 1.82 16.69 -0.27
CA ALA A 145 2.75 17.84 -0.32
C ALA A 145 3.72 17.74 -1.50
N LEU A 146 4.26 16.54 -1.78
CA LEU A 146 5.11 16.30 -2.95
C LEU A 146 4.37 16.59 -4.26
N VAL A 147 3.15 16.10 -4.41
CA VAL A 147 2.33 16.33 -5.61
C VAL A 147 2.04 17.82 -5.82
N ASN A 148 1.87 18.57 -4.74
CA ASN A 148 1.63 20.01 -4.82
C ASN A 148 2.88 20.81 -5.22
N THR A 149 4.06 20.32 -4.91
CA THR A 149 5.33 21.05 -5.05
C THR A 149 6.26 20.50 -6.14
N ALA A 150 5.98 19.30 -6.66
CA ALA A 150 6.78 18.64 -7.70
C ALA A 150 5.90 18.05 -8.81
N SER A 151 6.48 17.78 -9.98
CA SER A 151 5.79 17.15 -11.11
C SER A 151 5.69 15.64 -10.95
N MET A 152 5.18 15.21 -9.80
CA MET A 152 5.05 13.80 -9.43
C MET A 152 3.57 13.41 -9.26
N ARG A 153 3.33 12.11 -9.26
CA ARG A 153 2.04 11.50 -8.90
C ARG A 153 2.19 10.66 -7.65
N PHE A 154 1.13 10.54 -6.89
CA PHE A 154 1.06 9.70 -5.71
C PHE A 154 -0.23 8.90 -5.71
N VAL A 155 -0.10 7.57 -5.55
CA VAL A 155 -1.25 6.67 -5.38
C VAL A 155 -1.07 5.92 -4.07
N GLY A 156 -1.88 6.24 -3.08
CA GLY A 156 -1.96 5.56 -1.79
C GLY A 156 -3.03 4.47 -1.81
N ILE A 157 -2.67 3.26 -1.39
CA ILE A 157 -3.61 2.15 -1.24
C ILE A 157 -3.75 1.84 0.24
N ARG A 158 -4.89 2.21 0.83
CA ARG A 158 -5.28 1.84 2.20
C ARG A 158 -5.70 0.38 2.21
N ILE A 159 -4.75 -0.49 2.46
CA ILE A 159 -4.98 -1.93 2.51
C ILE A 159 -5.82 -2.25 3.74
N GLY A 160 -6.85 -3.09 3.58
CA GLY A 160 -7.58 -3.67 4.70
C GLY A 160 -6.72 -4.69 5.45
N PHE A 161 -6.87 -5.99 5.15
CA PHE A 161 -5.98 -7.05 5.65
C PHE A 161 -5.23 -7.71 4.49
N PHE A 162 -3.97 -8.04 4.69
CA PHE A 162 -3.19 -8.83 3.76
C PHE A 162 -2.47 -9.96 4.48
N TYR A 163 -2.93 -11.20 4.29
CA TYR A 163 -2.36 -12.38 4.94
C TYR A 163 -1.37 -13.15 4.06
N GLY A 164 -1.36 -12.89 2.73
CA GLY A 164 -0.61 -13.65 1.75
C GLY A 164 -1.34 -14.90 1.24
N HIS A 165 -2.60 -15.09 1.65
CA HIS A 165 -3.54 -16.08 1.13
C HIS A 165 -4.94 -15.48 0.98
N ALA A 166 -5.80 -16.14 0.20
CA ALA A 166 -7.15 -15.64 -0.12
C ALA A 166 -8.23 -16.06 0.90
N GLU A 167 -7.89 -16.93 1.85
CA GLU A 167 -8.86 -17.48 2.79
C GLU A 167 -9.01 -16.55 4.00
N PRO A 168 -10.21 -15.98 4.25
CA PRO A 168 -10.47 -15.24 5.47
C PRO A 168 -10.59 -16.19 6.67
N ASP A 169 -10.11 -15.74 7.83
CA ASP A 169 -10.11 -16.48 9.10
C ASP A 169 -11.20 -15.99 10.07
N SER A 170 -11.89 -14.93 9.72
CA SER A 170 -12.88 -14.30 10.57
C SER A 170 -13.93 -13.53 9.77
N LEU A 171 -15.06 -13.17 10.41
CA LEU A 171 -16.05 -12.29 9.80
C LEU A 171 -15.43 -10.96 9.37
N ARG A 172 -14.56 -10.39 10.21
CA ARG A 172 -13.86 -9.14 9.90
C ARG A 172 -12.93 -9.28 8.69
N ALA A 173 -12.26 -10.41 8.54
CA ALA A 173 -11.45 -10.67 7.34
C ALA A 173 -12.32 -10.76 6.08
N CYS A 174 -13.52 -11.34 6.16
CA CYS A 174 -14.46 -11.33 5.02
C CYS A 174 -14.91 -9.92 4.60
N GLU A 175 -14.74 -8.92 5.45
CA GLU A 175 -15.13 -7.54 5.21
C GLU A 175 -14.00 -6.64 4.72
N ALA A 176 -12.74 -7.07 4.88
CA ALA A 176 -11.59 -6.19 4.62
C ALA A 176 -10.34 -6.89 4.03
N LEU A 177 -10.38 -8.20 3.77
CA LEU A 177 -9.23 -8.91 3.19
C LEU A 177 -8.96 -8.42 1.76
N LEU A 178 -7.70 -8.17 1.45
CA LEU A 178 -7.17 -8.05 0.11
C LEU A 178 -6.42 -9.34 -0.23
N ALA A 179 -7.01 -10.18 -1.07
CA ALA A 179 -6.40 -11.43 -1.50
C ALA A 179 -5.16 -11.18 -2.38
N PRO A 180 -4.20 -12.13 -2.46
CA PRO A 180 -2.96 -11.96 -3.23
C PRO A 180 -3.20 -11.57 -4.70
N GLU A 181 -4.12 -12.22 -5.37
CA GLU A 181 -4.45 -11.98 -6.78
C GLU A 181 -4.97 -10.55 -6.99
N ASP A 182 -5.84 -10.11 -6.09
CA ASP A 182 -6.42 -8.77 -6.11
C ASP A 182 -5.39 -7.70 -5.74
N ALA A 183 -4.46 -8.01 -4.84
CA ALA A 183 -3.34 -7.13 -4.52
C ALA A 183 -2.44 -6.93 -5.74
N VAL A 184 -2.09 -8.01 -6.45
CA VAL A 184 -1.28 -7.94 -7.68
C VAL A 184 -1.96 -7.05 -8.72
N GLN A 185 -3.27 -7.24 -8.95
CA GLN A 185 -4.04 -6.42 -9.88
C GLN A 185 -4.05 -4.95 -9.46
N LEU A 186 -4.43 -4.68 -8.20
CA LEU A 186 -4.61 -3.32 -7.70
C LEU A 186 -3.32 -2.50 -7.74
N PHE A 187 -2.20 -3.11 -7.30
CA PHE A 187 -0.90 -2.45 -7.33
C PHE A 187 -0.37 -2.25 -8.75
N ALA A 188 -0.60 -3.19 -9.68
CA ALA A 188 -0.25 -3.01 -11.09
C ALA A 188 -1.04 -1.84 -11.71
N LEU A 189 -2.35 -1.77 -11.48
CA LEU A 189 -3.19 -0.66 -11.94
C LEU A 189 -2.73 0.70 -11.35
N ALA A 190 -2.26 0.71 -10.11
CA ALA A 190 -1.70 1.92 -9.50
C ALA A 190 -0.35 2.32 -10.12
N VAL A 191 0.50 1.34 -10.45
CA VAL A 191 1.77 1.56 -11.19
C VAL A 191 1.48 2.15 -12.58
N ASP A 192 0.49 1.62 -13.29
CA ASP A 192 0.19 2.00 -14.68
C ASP A 192 -0.78 3.21 -14.79
N TYR A 193 -1.27 3.73 -13.68
CA TYR A 193 -2.31 4.77 -13.67
C TYR A 193 -1.92 6.03 -14.47
N GLN A 194 -2.74 6.38 -15.46
CA GLN A 194 -2.59 7.56 -16.31
C GLN A 194 -3.77 8.56 -16.19
N GLY A 195 -4.66 8.34 -15.22
CA GLY A 195 -5.83 9.19 -15.02
C GLY A 195 -5.47 10.64 -14.63
N PRO A 196 -6.48 11.52 -14.55
CA PRO A 196 -6.26 12.95 -14.37
C PRO A 196 -5.76 13.33 -12.97
N GLN A 197 -6.04 12.52 -11.96
CA GLN A 197 -5.68 12.83 -10.58
C GLN A 197 -4.19 12.59 -10.34
N ARG A 198 -3.48 13.62 -9.91
CA ARG A 198 -2.07 13.50 -9.52
C ARG A 198 -1.89 12.91 -8.12
N TYR A 199 -2.88 13.08 -7.26
CA TYR A 199 -2.97 12.51 -5.93
C TYR A 199 -4.23 11.69 -5.81
N LEU A 200 -4.08 10.39 -5.56
CA LEU A 200 -5.18 9.46 -5.38
C LEU A 200 -4.92 8.61 -4.14
N VAL A 201 -5.88 8.54 -3.23
CA VAL A 201 -5.87 7.58 -2.12
C VAL A 201 -7.16 6.78 -2.18
N THR A 202 -7.04 5.46 -2.07
CA THR A 202 -8.20 4.56 -2.15
C THR A 202 -8.03 3.36 -1.23
N TYR A 203 -9.13 2.73 -0.85
CA TYR A 203 -9.08 1.46 -0.16
C TYR A 203 -8.83 0.30 -1.12
N GLY A 204 -8.17 -0.76 -0.60
CA GLY A 204 -7.92 -2.01 -1.29
C GLY A 204 -8.45 -3.19 -0.48
N THR A 205 -9.52 -3.80 -0.99
CA THR A 205 -10.08 -5.09 -0.50
C THR A 205 -10.48 -5.94 -1.69
N SER A 206 -10.62 -7.23 -1.48
CA SER A 206 -11.30 -8.14 -2.42
C SER A 206 -12.81 -7.87 -2.46
N GLU A 207 -13.58 -8.62 -3.25
CA GLU A 207 -15.03 -8.41 -3.39
C GLU A 207 -15.77 -8.80 -2.10
N THR A 208 -16.32 -7.82 -1.43
CA THR A 208 -17.08 -8.02 -0.17
C THR A 208 -18.58 -8.03 -0.36
N GLY A 209 -19.10 -7.78 -1.58
CA GLY A 209 -20.51 -7.65 -1.87
C GLY A 209 -21.19 -6.51 -1.11
N GLY A 210 -20.45 -5.47 -0.75
CA GLY A 210 -20.94 -4.34 0.05
C GLY A 210 -21.12 -4.64 1.54
N HIS A 211 -20.62 -5.78 2.02
CA HIS A 211 -20.68 -6.12 3.44
C HIS A 211 -19.57 -5.47 4.27
N GLY A 212 -18.48 -5.06 3.63
CA GLY A 212 -17.45 -4.24 4.25
C GLY A 212 -17.81 -2.75 4.25
N ASN A 213 -17.20 -2.01 5.13
CA ASN A 213 -17.37 -0.55 5.23
C ASN A 213 -16.28 0.25 4.51
N LEU A 214 -15.31 -0.43 3.89
CA LEU A 214 -14.24 0.20 3.10
C LEU A 214 -14.69 0.37 1.64
N ASP A 215 -14.87 1.61 1.21
CA ASP A 215 -15.31 1.92 -0.15
C ASP A 215 -14.19 1.76 -1.17
N ILE A 216 -14.23 0.71 -1.97
CA ILE A 216 -13.34 0.51 -3.11
C ILE A 216 -13.86 1.17 -4.41
N GLY A 217 -14.94 1.93 -4.33
CA GLY A 217 -15.52 2.66 -5.47
C GLY A 217 -14.50 3.57 -6.17
N PRO A 218 -13.69 4.36 -5.45
CA PRO A 218 -12.62 5.14 -6.06
C PRO A 218 -11.60 4.28 -6.81
N ALA A 219 -11.15 3.14 -6.26
CA ALA A 219 -10.26 2.21 -6.98
C ALA A 219 -10.89 1.69 -8.27
N ARG A 220 -12.18 1.37 -8.24
CA ARG A 220 -12.92 0.92 -9.42
C ARG A 220 -13.03 1.99 -10.50
N ARG A 221 -13.36 3.22 -10.11
CA ARG A 221 -13.56 4.31 -11.08
C ARG A 221 -12.26 4.85 -11.65
N GLU A 222 -11.27 5.09 -10.77
CA GLU A 222 -10.04 5.77 -11.14
C GLU A 222 -8.98 4.80 -11.70
N LEU A 223 -8.83 3.62 -11.08
CA LEU A 223 -7.83 2.63 -11.47
C LEU A 223 -8.40 1.54 -12.39
N GLY A 224 -9.71 1.40 -12.51
CA GLY A 224 -10.33 0.27 -13.22
C GLY A 224 -10.27 -1.04 -12.43
N TYR A 225 -10.05 -0.99 -11.12
CA TYR A 225 -9.93 -2.16 -10.25
C TYR A 225 -11.19 -3.03 -10.26
N ARG A 226 -10.99 -4.33 -10.46
CA ARG A 226 -12.06 -5.33 -10.46
C ARG A 226 -11.59 -6.55 -9.68
N PRO A 227 -11.85 -6.59 -8.35
CA PRO A 227 -11.46 -7.74 -7.54
C PRO A 227 -12.07 -9.02 -8.08
N ALA A 228 -11.26 -10.08 -8.14
CA ALA A 228 -11.66 -11.39 -8.64
C ALA A 228 -12.07 -12.35 -7.52
N VAL A 229 -11.52 -12.14 -6.31
CA VAL A 229 -11.77 -13.02 -5.16
C VAL A 229 -13.06 -12.60 -4.46
N ASP A 230 -14.02 -13.53 -4.41
CA ASP A 230 -15.32 -13.35 -3.76
C ASP A 230 -15.26 -13.75 -2.28
N LEU A 231 -15.37 -12.77 -1.39
CA LEU A 231 -15.45 -12.98 0.05
C LEU A 231 -16.87 -13.16 0.57
N VAL A 232 -17.90 -12.89 -0.26
CA VAL A 232 -19.32 -13.00 0.12
C VAL A 232 -19.68 -14.43 0.50
N THR A 233 -19.21 -15.37 -0.31
CA THR A 233 -19.45 -16.81 -0.06
C THR A 233 -18.73 -17.28 1.19
N ALA A 234 -17.49 -16.85 1.41
CA ALA A 234 -16.73 -17.19 2.60
C ALA A 234 -17.38 -16.65 3.90
N ARG A 235 -18.02 -15.49 3.83
CA ARG A 235 -18.71 -14.85 4.96
C ARG A 235 -19.81 -15.72 5.59
N ARG A 236 -20.44 -16.59 4.79
CA ARG A 236 -21.48 -17.51 5.29
C ARG A 236 -20.98 -18.47 6.35
N LYS A 237 -19.69 -18.83 6.32
CA LYS A 237 -19.07 -19.71 7.32
C LYS A 237 -18.95 -19.07 8.71
N TYR A 238 -18.98 -17.75 8.80
CA TYR A 238 -18.76 -16.96 10.03
C TYR A 238 -20.00 -16.24 10.51
N ARG A 239 -21.15 -16.43 9.87
CA ARG A 239 -22.45 -15.97 10.39
C ARG A 239 -23.05 -17.08 11.23
N PRO A 240 -23.52 -16.79 12.44
CA PRO A 240 -24.32 -17.72 13.23
C PRO A 240 -25.66 -18.03 12.57
#